data_605058da965a8cec6577d02d1b64dd9a
#
_entry.id   605058da965a8cec6577d02d1b64dd9a
#
_cell.length_a   1.000
_cell.length_b   1.000
_cell.length_c   1.000
_cell.angle_alpha   90.00
_cell.angle_beta   90.00
_cell.angle_gamma   90.00
#
_symmetry.space_group_name_H-M   'P 1'
#
loop_
_entity.id
_entity.type
_entity.pdbx_description
1 polymer ?
#
loop_
_entity_poly.entity_id
_entity_poly.type
_entity_poly.pdbx_seq_one_letter_code
_entity_poly.pdbx_strand_id
1 'polypeptide(L)'
;AMVLSFAACGDNGTTIRNEKEEDNVKKDPIAAQYLQDLAVKTADYPVLPAMPNESELDEAFSTIDYDKMGADAYEKAQQKIWEDWDARSNAYYDALKALRSKGTSYPAAFLHFTQETGTLLSAEENTVLSPANLYLAFAMLSETTDGDSRAQLLSLLGLENTDAPRAAGNYVWRNLYGETSTGKTLLGSSVWLNENVPYNEETLQVLAEQYLASTFSAPMGDEKTDKAIGEWINENTGNLLQDAAGEIQTKPETVMLLLTTLYFKDQWRDEFWKDATKKDTFAAADGEKQSAQFMHRMDDRAAYYRGENYTVAELGFRGGQSMRFLLPDEGTTLESLLANGEVVGGLMAYDMDAALPSAEIHWSVPKFDVDSNLELTD
;
A
#
# COMPACT_ATOMS: atom_id res chain seq x y z
N ALA A 1 -24.27 4.65 -3.78
CA ALA A 1 -23.10 4.15 -3.04
C ALA A 1 -22.00 5.20 -3.17
N MET A 2 -21.29 5.44 -2.13
CA MET A 2 -20.10 6.29 -2.15
C MET A 2 -18.89 5.39 -1.98
N VAL A 3 -17.92 5.50 -2.87
CA VAL A 3 -16.66 4.76 -2.82
C VAL A 3 -15.56 5.76 -2.52
N LEU A 4 -14.85 5.56 -1.42
CA LEU A 4 -13.68 6.35 -1.05
C LEU A 4 -12.46 5.45 -1.04
N SER A 5 -11.44 5.84 -1.80
CA SER A 5 -10.15 5.17 -1.84
C SER A 5 -9.09 6.17 -1.37
N PHE A 6 -8.36 5.79 -0.33
CA PHE A 6 -7.34 6.64 0.26
C PHE A 6 -5.96 6.05 0.02
N ALA A 7 -5.07 6.86 -0.50
CA ALA A 7 -3.64 6.57 -0.56
C ALA A 7 -2.88 7.82 -0.12
N ALA A 8 -1.89 7.65 0.74
CA ALA A 8 -0.98 8.71 1.10
C ALA A 8 0.45 8.19 1.03
N CYS A 9 1.35 9.01 0.53
CA CYS A 9 2.79 8.75 0.51
C CYS A 9 3.46 9.99 1.09
N GLY A 10 3.96 9.91 2.32
CA GLY A 10 4.61 11.04 2.96
C GLY A 10 5.78 10.61 3.84
N ASP A 11 6.87 11.35 3.76
CA ASP A 11 7.92 11.40 4.78
C ASP A 11 8.02 12.87 5.21
N ASN A 12 7.33 13.22 6.29
CA ASN A 12 7.43 14.54 6.90
C ASN A 12 8.87 14.78 7.37
N GLY A 13 9.69 15.36 6.50
CA GLY A 13 11.13 15.60 6.66
C GLY A 13 11.53 16.55 7.78
N THR A 14 10.72 16.75 8.82
CA THR A 14 11.04 17.63 9.97
C THR A 14 10.96 16.93 11.33
N THR A 15 10.42 15.73 11.41
CA THR A 15 10.49 14.99 12.68
C THR A 15 10.64 13.51 12.31
N ILE A 16 11.77 12.91 12.69
CA ILE A 16 11.82 11.46 12.89
C ILE A 16 10.75 11.22 13.96
N ARG A 17 9.52 10.91 13.55
CA ARG A 17 8.57 10.30 14.47
C ARG A 17 9.23 8.99 14.86
N ASN A 18 9.71 8.92 16.09
CA ASN A 18 10.25 7.69 16.63
C ASN A 18 9.20 6.60 16.45
N GLU A 19 9.61 5.40 16.07
CA GLU A 19 8.72 4.22 15.93
C GLU A 19 7.84 4.01 17.18
N LYS A 20 8.23 4.56 18.33
CA LYS A 20 7.45 4.60 19.57
C LYS A 20 6.27 5.59 19.56
N GLU A 21 6.17 6.51 18.61
CA GLU A 21 5.05 7.46 18.52
C GLU A 21 3.90 6.91 17.66
N GLU A 22 4.16 6.04 16.69
CA GLU A 22 3.10 5.37 15.91
C GLU A 22 2.28 4.40 16.77
N ASP A 23 2.92 3.73 17.74
CA ASP A 23 2.24 2.84 18.69
C ASP A 23 1.54 3.58 19.85
N ASN A 24 1.73 4.89 19.99
CA ASN A 24 1.24 5.70 21.11
C ASN A 24 0.10 6.66 20.76
N VAL A 25 -0.50 6.58 19.58
CA VAL A 25 -1.77 7.28 19.34
C VAL A 25 -2.80 6.63 20.26
N LYS A 26 -3.19 7.34 21.30
CA LYS A 26 -4.22 6.88 22.23
C LYS A 26 -5.50 6.69 21.44
N LYS A 27 -5.84 5.43 21.15
CA LYS A 27 -7.16 5.09 20.63
C LYS A 27 -8.21 5.71 21.54
N ASP A 28 -9.19 6.38 20.95
CA ASP A 28 -10.37 6.77 21.74
C ASP A 28 -11.12 5.51 22.13
N PRO A 29 -11.10 5.10 23.42
CA PRO A 29 -11.72 3.85 23.83
C PRO A 29 -13.24 3.86 23.64
N ILE A 30 -13.86 5.03 23.56
CA ILE A 30 -15.30 5.17 23.32
C ILE A 30 -15.59 4.92 21.85
N ALA A 31 -14.81 5.49 20.95
CA ALA A 31 -14.94 5.26 19.51
C ALA A 31 -14.65 3.80 19.14
N ALA A 32 -13.61 3.22 19.72
CA ALA A 32 -13.24 1.82 19.49
C ALA A 32 -14.36 0.85 19.99
N GLN A 33 -14.97 1.12 21.13
CA GLN A 33 -16.09 0.31 21.61
C GLN A 33 -17.32 0.48 20.72
N TYR A 34 -17.63 1.71 20.31
CA TYR A 34 -18.75 1.98 19.43
C TYR A 34 -18.57 1.30 18.07
N LEU A 35 -17.35 1.28 17.53
CA LEU A 35 -17.03 0.56 16.29
C LEU A 35 -17.31 -0.96 16.43
N GLN A 36 -16.99 -1.56 17.57
CA GLN A 36 -17.30 -2.96 17.83
C GLN A 36 -18.80 -3.21 17.92
N ASP A 37 -19.56 -2.30 18.53
CA ASP A 37 -20.99 -2.41 18.67
C ASP A 37 -21.74 -2.31 17.32
N LEU A 38 -21.17 -1.60 16.35
CA LEU A 38 -21.70 -1.47 14.99
C LEU A 38 -21.39 -2.66 14.07
N ALA A 39 -20.45 -3.52 14.45
CA ALA A 39 -19.97 -4.60 13.60
C ALA A 39 -21.05 -5.67 13.38
N VAL A 40 -21.42 -5.89 12.13
CA VAL A 40 -22.35 -6.96 11.70
C VAL A 40 -21.56 -8.20 11.29
N LYS A 41 -20.47 -7.98 10.55
CA LYS A 41 -19.56 -9.03 10.08
C LYS A 41 -18.14 -8.51 10.10
N THR A 42 -17.25 -9.21 10.77
CA THR A 42 -15.81 -8.88 10.77
C THR A 42 -15.05 -9.78 9.82
N ALA A 43 -14.09 -9.21 9.10
CA ALA A 43 -13.15 -9.98 8.31
C ALA A 43 -12.12 -10.66 9.22
N ASP A 44 -11.70 -11.85 8.83
CA ASP A 44 -10.64 -12.60 9.51
C ASP A 44 -9.32 -12.37 8.75
N TYR A 45 -8.57 -11.38 9.23
CA TYR A 45 -7.28 -11.05 8.62
C TYR A 45 -6.25 -12.13 8.90
N PRO A 46 -5.44 -12.50 7.88
CA PRO A 46 -4.37 -13.47 8.07
C PRO A 46 -3.32 -12.92 9.04
N VAL A 47 -2.94 -13.74 10.02
CA VAL A 47 -1.85 -13.43 10.95
C VAL A 47 -0.57 -14.05 10.43
N LEU A 48 0.41 -13.22 10.09
CA LEU A 48 1.75 -13.68 9.76
C LEU A 48 2.59 -13.81 11.03
N PRO A 49 3.46 -14.82 11.14
CA PRO A 49 4.47 -14.86 12.20
C PRO A 49 5.33 -13.61 12.16
N ALA A 50 5.79 -13.15 13.31
CA ALA A 50 6.72 -12.02 13.36
C ALA A 50 8.03 -12.38 12.65
N MET A 51 8.43 -11.57 11.69
CA MET A 51 9.76 -11.68 11.08
C MET A 51 10.81 -11.15 12.07
N PRO A 52 11.88 -11.90 12.34
CA PRO A 52 12.94 -11.41 13.23
C PRO A 52 13.62 -10.18 12.63
N ASN A 53 14.04 -9.24 13.47
CA ASN A 53 14.70 -8.01 13.03
C ASN A 53 16.19 -7.99 13.39
N GLU A 54 16.97 -7.17 12.68
CA GLU A 54 18.43 -7.09 12.89
C GLU A 54 18.81 -6.69 14.31
N SER A 55 17.99 -5.85 15.00
CA SER A 55 18.25 -5.46 16.39
C SER A 55 18.14 -6.64 17.36
N GLU A 56 17.19 -7.58 17.11
CA GLU A 56 17.09 -8.82 17.90
C GLU A 56 18.31 -9.72 17.67
N LEU A 57 18.82 -9.74 16.45
CA LEU A 57 20.03 -10.50 16.11
C LEU A 57 21.25 -9.91 16.81
N ASP A 58 21.43 -8.59 16.77
CA ASP A 58 22.51 -7.88 17.44
C ASP A 58 22.42 -8.06 18.97
N GLU A 59 21.22 -7.98 19.55
CA GLU A 59 21.00 -8.25 20.97
C GLU A 59 21.37 -9.67 21.31
N ALA A 60 20.95 -10.66 20.52
CA ALA A 60 21.32 -12.07 20.76
C ALA A 60 22.83 -12.26 20.69
N PHE A 61 23.53 -11.69 19.72
CA PHE A 61 24.98 -11.76 19.63
C PHE A 61 25.69 -11.03 20.80
N SER A 62 25.11 -9.98 21.34
CA SER A 62 25.65 -9.24 22.48
C SER A 62 25.66 -10.07 23.78
N THR A 63 24.85 -11.14 23.85
CA THR A 63 24.76 -12.03 25.00
C THR A 63 25.90 -13.05 25.10
N ILE A 64 26.64 -13.26 24.01
CA ILE A 64 27.72 -14.22 23.91
C ILE A 64 29.07 -13.52 23.95
N ASP A 65 30.02 -14.09 24.72
CA ASP A 65 31.33 -13.51 24.98
C ASP A 65 32.42 -14.58 24.82
N TYR A 66 33.26 -14.44 23.81
CA TYR A 66 34.30 -15.39 23.45
C TYR A 66 35.28 -15.65 24.62
N ASP A 67 35.68 -14.56 25.28
CA ASP A 67 36.68 -14.65 26.36
C ASP A 67 36.16 -15.40 27.61
N LYS A 68 34.84 -15.31 27.83
CA LYS A 68 34.19 -16.02 28.96
C LYS A 68 33.80 -17.45 28.63
N MET A 69 33.42 -17.72 27.37
CA MET A 69 32.86 -19.01 26.99
C MET A 69 33.90 -19.99 26.43
N GLY A 70 34.98 -19.48 25.84
CA GLY A 70 35.92 -20.25 25.05
C GLY A 70 35.39 -20.63 23.65
N ALA A 71 36.30 -21.01 22.75
CA ALA A 71 36.02 -21.14 21.32
C ALA A 71 34.83 -22.07 20.98
N ASP A 72 34.86 -23.31 21.51
CA ASP A 72 33.81 -24.30 21.15
C ASP A 72 32.40 -23.92 21.64
N ALA A 73 32.33 -23.30 22.84
CA ALA A 73 31.05 -22.87 23.40
C ALA A 73 30.51 -21.62 22.65
N TYR A 74 31.41 -20.72 22.30
CA TYR A 74 31.07 -19.52 21.52
C TYR A 74 30.53 -19.89 20.11
N GLU A 75 31.23 -20.78 19.40
CA GLU A 75 30.81 -21.27 18.09
C GLU A 75 29.43 -21.93 18.14
N LYS A 76 29.19 -22.79 19.14
CA LYS A 76 27.86 -23.40 19.32
C LYS A 76 26.78 -22.39 19.66
N ALA A 77 27.09 -21.37 20.43
CA ALA A 77 26.13 -20.30 20.75
C ALA A 77 25.81 -19.45 19.53
N GLN A 78 26.79 -19.09 18.71
CA GLN A 78 26.57 -18.42 17.44
C GLN A 78 25.70 -19.26 16.50
N GLN A 79 26.03 -20.54 16.34
CA GLN A 79 25.25 -21.46 15.51
C GLN A 79 23.79 -21.49 15.94
N LYS A 80 23.52 -21.56 17.24
CA LYS A 80 22.15 -21.57 17.78
C LYS A 80 21.41 -20.26 17.51
N ILE A 81 22.07 -19.13 17.55
CA ILE A 81 21.46 -17.82 17.21
C ILE A 81 21.05 -17.82 15.75
N TRP A 82 21.92 -18.28 14.84
CA TRP A 82 21.58 -18.36 13.43
C TRP A 82 20.48 -19.38 13.13
N GLU A 83 20.49 -20.55 13.79
CA GLU A 83 19.43 -21.57 13.63
C GLU A 83 18.05 -21.01 14.06
N ASP A 84 17.98 -20.26 15.16
CA ASP A 84 16.74 -19.60 15.59
C ASP A 84 16.28 -18.54 14.60
N TRP A 85 17.21 -17.70 14.14
CA TRP A 85 16.95 -16.67 13.12
C TRP A 85 16.40 -17.29 11.83
N ASP A 86 17.07 -18.31 11.30
CA ASP A 86 16.66 -19.00 10.08
C ASP A 86 15.29 -19.68 10.24
N ALA A 87 15.05 -20.32 11.38
CA ALA A 87 13.78 -20.98 11.65
C ALA A 87 12.61 -19.97 11.67
N ARG A 88 12.78 -18.84 12.34
CA ARG A 88 11.76 -17.78 12.42
C ARG A 88 11.54 -17.10 11.06
N SER A 89 12.63 -16.79 10.35
CA SER A 89 12.56 -16.21 8.99
C SER A 89 11.84 -17.16 8.03
N ASN A 90 12.19 -18.44 8.04
CA ASN A 90 11.54 -19.45 7.21
C ASN A 90 10.05 -19.58 7.56
N ALA A 91 9.68 -19.57 8.84
CA ALA A 91 8.28 -19.62 9.26
C ALA A 91 7.47 -18.43 8.69
N TYR A 92 8.05 -17.23 8.69
CA TYR A 92 7.43 -16.04 8.08
C TYR A 92 7.25 -16.21 6.57
N TYR A 93 8.31 -16.57 5.85
CA TYR A 93 8.26 -16.73 4.40
C TYR A 93 7.36 -17.88 3.94
N ASP A 94 7.29 -18.97 4.68
CA ASP A 94 6.38 -20.08 4.42
C ASP A 94 4.91 -19.66 4.61
N ALA A 95 4.62 -18.89 5.67
CA ALA A 95 3.29 -18.34 5.90
C ALA A 95 2.90 -17.32 4.80
N LEU A 96 3.82 -16.44 4.43
CA LEU A 96 3.61 -15.47 3.35
C LEU A 96 3.39 -16.18 2.00
N LYS A 97 4.16 -17.22 1.70
CA LYS A 97 3.99 -18.05 0.51
C LYS A 97 2.64 -18.76 0.52
N ALA A 98 2.22 -19.29 1.66
CA ALA A 98 0.91 -19.93 1.80
C ALA A 98 -0.23 -18.91 1.61
N LEU A 99 -0.07 -17.68 2.12
CA LEU A 99 -1.01 -16.58 1.91
C LEU A 99 -1.14 -16.22 0.42
N ARG A 100 -0.03 -16.14 -0.30
CA ARG A 100 0.06 -15.72 -1.71
C ARG A 100 -0.16 -16.85 -2.72
N SER A 101 -0.17 -18.13 -2.28
CA SER A 101 -0.15 -19.31 -3.14
C SER A 101 -1.40 -19.57 -3.99
N LYS A 102 -2.42 -18.73 -3.89
CA LYS A 102 -3.68 -18.89 -4.65
C LYS A 102 -3.66 -18.24 -6.04
N GLY A 103 -2.50 -17.90 -6.57
CA GLY A 103 -2.36 -17.35 -7.92
C GLY A 103 -0.88 -17.22 -8.31
N THR A 104 -0.58 -17.39 -9.59
CA THR A 104 0.80 -17.40 -10.11
C THR A 104 1.23 -16.09 -10.78
N SER A 105 0.30 -15.18 -11.00
CA SER A 105 0.55 -13.88 -11.62
C SER A 105 -0.58 -12.91 -11.29
N TYR A 106 -0.32 -11.62 -11.34
CA TYR A 106 -1.38 -10.62 -11.29
C TYR A 106 -2.36 -10.89 -12.44
N PRO A 107 -3.68 -10.85 -12.17
CA PRO A 107 -4.66 -11.03 -13.22
C PRO A 107 -4.42 -10.02 -14.35
N ALA A 108 -4.46 -10.48 -15.60
CA ALA A 108 -4.36 -9.58 -16.75
C ALA A 108 -5.41 -8.46 -16.68
N ALA A 109 -6.58 -8.76 -16.10
CA ALA A 109 -7.61 -7.80 -15.81
C ALA A 109 -7.14 -6.68 -14.86
N PHE A 110 -6.39 -6.99 -13.81
CA PHE A 110 -5.85 -5.98 -12.90
C PHE A 110 -4.81 -5.08 -13.59
N LEU A 111 -3.96 -5.67 -14.42
CA LEU A 111 -3.02 -4.90 -15.21
C LEU A 111 -3.72 -3.96 -16.18
N HIS A 112 -4.72 -4.46 -16.92
CA HIS A 112 -5.54 -3.64 -17.81
C HIS A 112 -6.25 -2.50 -17.06
N PHE A 113 -6.88 -2.81 -15.93
CA PHE A 113 -7.49 -1.80 -15.06
C PHE A 113 -6.50 -0.73 -14.61
N THR A 114 -5.26 -1.12 -14.28
CA THR A 114 -4.21 -0.18 -13.89
C THR A 114 -3.79 0.72 -15.06
N GLN A 115 -3.75 0.19 -16.28
CA GLN A 115 -3.47 0.97 -17.49
C GLN A 115 -4.54 2.02 -17.75
N GLU A 116 -5.81 1.64 -17.64
CA GLU A 116 -6.94 2.56 -17.85
C GLU A 116 -7.00 3.63 -16.75
N THR A 117 -6.87 3.23 -15.48
CA THR A 117 -6.91 4.17 -14.35
C THR A 117 -5.67 5.06 -14.25
N GLY A 118 -4.55 4.63 -14.81
CA GLY A 118 -3.35 5.46 -14.89
C GLY A 118 -3.54 6.74 -15.70
N THR A 119 -4.51 6.77 -16.61
CA THR A 119 -4.88 7.97 -17.36
C THR A 119 -5.58 9.05 -16.49
N LEU A 120 -6.00 8.70 -15.28
CA LEU A 120 -6.55 9.64 -14.30
C LEU A 120 -5.46 10.45 -13.58
N LEU A 121 -4.18 10.06 -13.73
CA LEU A 121 -3.07 10.84 -13.20
C LEU A 121 -2.94 12.14 -13.99
N SER A 122 -2.90 13.25 -13.27
CA SER A 122 -2.66 14.57 -13.86
C SER A 122 -1.16 14.84 -14.01
N ALA A 123 -0.78 15.48 -15.11
CA ALA A 123 0.57 16.03 -15.26
C ALA A 123 0.67 17.47 -14.74
N GLU A 124 -0.45 18.12 -14.46
CA GLU A 124 -0.53 19.51 -14.00
C GLU A 124 -0.43 19.63 -12.48
N GLU A 125 -0.83 18.56 -11.76
CA GLU A 125 -0.86 18.52 -10.30
C GLU A 125 -0.18 17.26 -9.76
N ASN A 126 0.36 17.35 -8.56
CA ASN A 126 0.84 16.17 -7.85
C ASN A 126 -0.36 15.30 -7.47
N THR A 127 -0.41 14.11 -8.02
CA THR A 127 -1.53 13.19 -7.84
C THR A 127 -1.06 11.86 -7.29
N VAL A 128 -1.75 11.34 -6.28
CA VAL A 128 -1.56 9.99 -5.76
C VAL A 128 -2.79 9.15 -6.07
N LEU A 129 -2.59 8.03 -6.75
CA LEU A 129 -3.64 7.08 -7.10
C LEU A 129 -3.22 5.67 -6.70
N SER A 130 -4.14 4.92 -6.10
CA SER A 130 -3.94 3.49 -5.81
C SER A 130 -4.87 2.63 -6.68
N PRO A 131 -4.39 2.10 -7.81
CA PRO A 131 -5.20 1.21 -8.64
C PRO A 131 -5.69 -0.03 -7.88
N ALA A 132 -4.89 -0.52 -6.92
CA ALA A 132 -5.28 -1.66 -6.09
C ALA A 132 -6.50 -1.36 -5.21
N ASN A 133 -6.55 -0.19 -4.57
CA ASN A 133 -7.70 0.22 -3.78
C ASN A 133 -8.95 0.40 -4.65
N LEU A 134 -8.82 1.07 -5.79
CA LEU A 134 -9.93 1.23 -6.73
C LEU A 134 -10.44 -0.11 -7.24
N TYR A 135 -9.54 -1.01 -7.62
CA TYR A 135 -9.91 -2.35 -8.08
C TYR A 135 -10.69 -3.11 -7.03
N LEU A 136 -10.20 -3.14 -5.78
CA LEU A 136 -10.87 -3.79 -4.66
C LEU A 136 -12.24 -3.16 -4.38
N ALA A 137 -12.34 -1.83 -4.40
CA ALA A 137 -13.58 -1.11 -4.17
C ALA A 137 -14.64 -1.46 -5.24
N PHE A 138 -14.29 -1.42 -6.53
CA PHE A 138 -15.21 -1.78 -7.60
C PHE A 138 -15.54 -3.27 -7.62
N ALA A 139 -14.60 -4.14 -7.29
CA ALA A 139 -14.86 -5.56 -7.15
C ALA A 139 -15.88 -5.84 -6.02
N MET A 140 -15.73 -5.20 -4.85
CA MET A 140 -16.73 -5.28 -3.77
C MET A 140 -18.08 -4.66 -4.18
N LEU A 141 -18.06 -3.53 -4.88
CA LEU A 141 -19.28 -2.89 -5.37
C LEU A 141 -20.05 -3.82 -6.32
N SER A 142 -19.36 -4.61 -7.13
CA SER A 142 -20.00 -5.59 -8.03
C SER A 142 -20.78 -6.68 -7.29
N GLU A 143 -20.38 -7.02 -6.05
CA GLU A 143 -21.12 -7.96 -5.20
C GLU A 143 -22.42 -7.39 -4.65
N THR A 144 -22.51 -6.07 -4.52
CA THR A 144 -23.66 -5.36 -3.97
C THR A 144 -24.64 -4.83 -5.02
N THR A 145 -24.35 -5.07 -6.30
CA THR A 145 -25.15 -4.64 -7.45
C THR A 145 -25.70 -5.83 -8.23
N ASP A 146 -26.63 -5.59 -9.15
CA ASP A 146 -27.18 -6.61 -10.04
C ASP A 146 -27.49 -6.01 -11.44
N GLY A 147 -27.84 -6.87 -12.40
CA GLY A 147 -28.24 -6.47 -13.73
C GLY A 147 -27.17 -5.64 -14.48
N ASP A 148 -27.62 -4.58 -15.12
CA ASP A 148 -26.76 -3.73 -15.97
C ASP A 148 -25.64 -3.03 -15.19
N SER A 149 -25.91 -2.62 -13.94
CA SER A 149 -24.88 -1.99 -13.09
C SER A 149 -23.74 -2.95 -12.77
N ARG A 150 -24.06 -4.21 -12.46
CA ARG A 150 -23.03 -5.24 -12.27
C ARG A 150 -22.26 -5.50 -13.57
N ALA A 151 -22.96 -5.58 -14.70
CA ALA A 151 -22.32 -5.81 -16.00
C ALA A 151 -21.33 -4.70 -16.36
N GLN A 152 -21.67 -3.43 -16.09
CA GLN A 152 -20.78 -2.29 -16.29
C GLN A 152 -19.53 -2.38 -15.39
N LEU A 153 -19.70 -2.72 -14.11
CA LEU A 153 -18.58 -2.90 -13.18
C LEU A 153 -17.66 -4.05 -13.61
N LEU A 154 -18.22 -5.19 -14.02
CA LEU A 154 -17.43 -6.30 -14.54
C LEU A 154 -16.63 -5.91 -15.79
N SER A 155 -17.24 -5.17 -16.70
CA SER A 155 -16.56 -4.64 -17.89
C SER A 155 -15.41 -3.70 -17.51
N LEU A 156 -15.62 -2.78 -16.56
CA LEU A 156 -14.59 -1.87 -16.06
C LEU A 156 -13.41 -2.65 -15.43
N LEU A 157 -13.70 -3.72 -14.71
CA LEU A 157 -12.71 -4.58 -14.08
C LEU A 157 -12.02 -5.54 -15.07
N GLY A 158 -12.42 -5.56 -16.35
CA GLY A 158 -11.91 -6.49 -17.36
C GLY A 158 -12.31 -7.96 -17.09
N LEU A 159 -13.49 -8.20 -16.51
CA LEU A 159 -13.93 -9.50 -16.05
C LEU A 159 -15.22 -9.94 -16.78
N GLU A 160 -15.34 -11.27 -17.04
CA GLU A 160 -16.43 -11.81 -17.84
C GLU A 160 -17.57 -12.44 -17.01
N ASN A 161 -17.34 -12.73 -15.73
CA ASN A 161 -18.31 -13.44 -14.88
C ASN A 161 -18.24 -12.96 -13.42
N THR A 162 -19.25 -13.35 -12.63
CA THR A 162 -19.42 -12.91 -11.24
C THR A 162 -18.45 -13.56 -10.23
N ASP A 163 -17.81 -14.66 -10.57
CA ASP A 163 -16.82 -15.31 -9.68
C ASP A 163 -15.40 -14.73 -9.87
N ALA A 164 -15.13 -14.15 -11.03
CA ALA A 164 -13.84 -13.59 -11.38
C ALA A 164 -13.42 -12.41 -10.47
N PRO A 165 -14.32 -11.47 -10.07
CA PRO A 165 -13.97 -10.41 -9.11
C PRO A 165 -13.48 -10.94 -7.78
N ARG A 166 -14.08 -12.02 -7.27
CA ARG A 166 -13.71 -12.66 -5.99
C ARG A 166 -12.29 -13.19 -6.05
N ALA A 167 -11.99 -13.97 -7.11
CA ALA A 167 -10.65 -14.52 -7.30
C ALA A 167 -9.60 -13.43 -7.49
N ALA A 168 -9.90 -12.43 -8.31
CA ALA A 168 -9.00 -11.33 -8.61
C ALA A 168 -8.79 -10.41 -7.40
N GLY A 169 -9.83 -10.00 -6.71
CA GLY A 169 -9.75 -9.18 -5.50
C GLY A 169 -9.00 -9.88 -4.38
N ASN A 170 -9.31 -11.16 -4.13
CA ASN A 170 -8.60 -11.98 -3.15
C ASN A 170 -7.11 -12.11 -3.50
N TYR A 171 -6.78 -12.29 -4.78
CA TYR A 171 -5.40 -12.35 -5.27
C TYR A 171 -4.68 -11.02 -5.02
N VAL A 172 -5.26 -9.88 -5.44
CA VAL A 172 -4.64 -8.56 -5.27
C VAL A 172 -4.39 -8.28 -3.79
N TRP A 173 -5.40 -8.51 -2.93
CA TRP A 173 -5.28 -8.28 -1.50
C TRP A 173 -4.15 -9.11 -0.88
N ARG A 174 -4.12 -10.43 -1.14
CA ARG A 174 -3.15 -11.35 -0.52
C ARG A 174 -1.72 -11.14 -1.02
N ASN A 175 -1.55 -10.67 -2.23
CA ASN A 175 -0.20 -10.43 -2.77
C ASN A 175 0.39 -9.10 -2.33
N LEU A 176 -0.44 -8.12 -2.00
CA LEU A 176 0.03 -6.85 -1.48
C LEU A 176 0.25 -6.88 0.03
N TYR A 177 -0.59 -7.62 0.78
CA TYR A 177 -0.49 -7.65 2.24
C TYR A 177 0.82 -8.27 2.73
N GLY A 178 1.44 -7.63 3.71
CA GLY A 178 2.65 -8.13 4.35
C GLY A 178 3.18 -7.17 5.42
N GLU A 179 3.85 -7.73 6.41
CA GLU A 179 4.52 -6.98 7.46
C GLU A 179 5.87 -7.63 7.73
N THR A 180 6.92 -6.83 7.70
CA THR A 180 8.30 -7.24 7.98
C THR A 180 8.85 -6.44 9.15
N SER A 181 10.06 -6.72 9.55
CA SER A 181 10.75 -5.92 10.57
C SER A 181 11.08 -4.49 10.14
N THR A 182 11.10 -4.23 8.82
CA THR A 182 11.51 -2.94 8.24
C THR A 182 10.38 -2.17 7.60
N GLY A 183 9.25 -2.83 7.32
CA GLY A 183 8.14 -2.21 6.64
C GLY A 183 6.87 -3.03 6.65
N LYS A 184 5.79 -2.41 6.25
CA LYS A 184 4.48 -3.04 6.18
C LYS A 184 3.63 -2.49 5.03
N THR A 185 2.82 -3.37 4.46
CA THR A 185 1.75 -3.03 3.53
C THR A 185 0.46 -3.56 4.12
N LEU A 186 -0.40 -2.67 4.57
CA LEU A 186 -1.69 -3.00 5.16
C LEU A 186 -2.79 -2.58 4.19
N LEU A 187 -3.77 -3.46 4.02
CA LEU A 187 -4.97 -3.16 3.24
C LEU A 187 -6.18 -3.32 4.17
N GLY A 188 -6.99 -2.28 4.23
CA GLY A 188 -8.26 -2.31 4.92
C GLY A 188 -9.41 -2.22 3.92
N SER A 189 -10.47 -2.99 4.14
CA SER A 189 -11.71 -2.90 3.39
C SER A 189 -12.89 -2.91 4.35
N SER A 190 -13.86 -2.01 4.15
CA SER A 190 -15.07 -2.00 4.95
C SER A 190 -16.30 -1.56 4.17
N VAL A 191 -17.45 -2.02 4.64
CA VAL A 191 -18.77 -1.64 4.15
C VAL A 191 -19.59 -1.13 5.32
N TRP A 192 -20.09 0.08 5.20
CA TRP A 192 -20.93 0.73 6.19
C TRP A 192 -22.34 0.83 5.64
N LEU A 193 -23.27 0.16 6.28
CA LEU A 193 -24.68 0.09 5.87
C LEU A 193 -25.51 1.00 6.75
N ASN A 194 -26.48 1.67 6.13
CA ASN A 194 -27.51 2.35 6.90
C ASN A 194 -28.36 1.32 7.67
N GLU A 195 -28.50 1.48 8.97
CA GLU A 195 -29.25 0.57 9.84
C GLU A 195 -30.71 0.35 9.43
N ASN A 196 -31.28 1.29 8.66
CA ASN A 196 -32.66 1.22 8.17
C ASN A 196 -32.79 0.51 6.81
N VAL A 197 -31.68 0.00 6.23
CA VAL A 197 -31.67 -0.69 4.94
C VAL A 197 -31.42 -2.18 5.16
N PRO A 198 -32.31 -3.05 4.63
CA PRO A 198 -32.07 -4.48 4.70
C PRO A 198 -30.89 -4.90 3.86
N TYR A 199 -30.13 -5.88 4.32
CA TYR A 199 -28.96 -6.43 3.64
C TYR A 199 -29.07 -7.94 3.46
N ASN A 200 -28.29 -8.48 2.54
CA ASN A 200 -28.18 -9.91 2.30
C ASN A 200 -26.96 -10.47 3.06
N GLU A 201 -27.20 -11.37 4.01
CA GLU A 201 -26.13 -11.99 4.81
C GLU A 201 -25.13 -12.77 3.98
N GLU A 202 -25.55 -13.42 2.88
CA GLU A 202 -24.68 -14.16 1.98
C GLU A 202 -23.69 -13.21 1.28
N THR A 203 -24.16 -12.04 0.85
CA THR A 203 -23.28 -10.99 0.29
C THR A 203 -22.25 -10.53 1.33
N LEU A 204 -22.65 -10.29 2.57
CA LEU A 204 -21.72 -9.90 3.65
C LEU A 204 -20.68 -11.00 3.92
N GLN A 205 -21.08 -12.27 3.87
CA GLN A 205 -20.15 -13.39 3.99
C GLN A 205 -19.10 -13.39 2.87
N VAL A 206 -19.55 -13.20 1.62
CA VAL A 206 -18.65 -13.08 0.46
C VAL A 206 -17.67 -11.92 0.62
N LEU A 207 -18.15 -10.75 1.04
CA LEU A 207 -17.30 -9.58 1.27
C LEU A 207 -16.23 -9.85 2.34
N ALA A 208 -16.60 -10.50 3.44
CA ALA A 208 -15.67 -10.82 4.52
C ALA A 208 -14.63 -11.89 4.11
N GLU A 209 -15.05 -12.94 3.40
CA GLU A 209 -14.18 -14.08 3.07
C GLU A 209 -13.31 -13.84 1.83
N GLN A 210 -13.86 -13.15 0.82
CA GLN A 210 -13.18 -13.00 -0.46
C GLN A 210 -12.39 -11.69 -0.57
N TYR A 211 -12.89 -10.62 0.07
CA TYR A 211 -12.27 -9.29 0.02
C TYR A 211 -11.71 -8.82 1.35
N LEU A 212 -11.83 -9.63 2.41
CA LEU A 212 -11.44 -9.29 3.77
C LEU A 212 -12.04 -7.95 4.22
N ALA A 213 -13.31 -7.72 3.87
CA ALA A 213 -14.03 -6.51 4.19
C ALA A 213 -14.90 -6.71 5.43
N SER A 214 -14.70 -5.86 6.44
CA SER A 214 -15.59 -5.81 7.60
C SER A 214 -16.84 -5.01 7.29
N THR A 215 -17.98 -5.43 7.79
CA THR A 215 -19.26 -4.74 7.59
C THR A 215 -19.79 -4.20 8.91
N PHE A 216 -20.24 -2.96 8.87
CA PHE A 216 -20.82 -2.22 9.96
C PHE A 216 -22.24 -1.77 9.59
N SER A 217 -23.17 -1.76 10.55
CA SER A 217 -24.51 -1.18 10.41
C SER A 217 -24.64 0.00 11.34
N ALA A 218 -24.98 1.17 10.83
CA ALA A 218 -24.89 2.41 11.56
C ALA A 218 -26.01 3.41 11.19
N PRO A 219 -26.42 4.29 12.12
CA PRO A 219 -27.27 5.43 11.83
C PRO A 219 -26.51 6.46 10.97
N MET A 220 -26.72 6.46 9.66
CA MET A 220 -26.09 7.41 8.76
C MET A 220 -26.56 8.85 9.04
N GLY A 221 -25.64 9.81 8.93
CA GLY A 221 -25.86 11.20 9.29
C GLY A 221 -25.68 11.51 10.78
N ASP A 222 -25.27 10.53 11.59
CA ASP A 222 -24.94 10.74 12.99
C ASP A 222 -23.44 11.02 13.17
N GLU A 223 -23.09 12.06 13.89
CA GLU A 223 -21.69 12.46 14.15
C GLU A 223 -20.84 11.35 14.79
N LYS A 224 -21.46 10.45 15.59
CA LYS A 224 -20.73 9.31 16.16
C LYS A 224 -20.37 8.29 15.10
N THR A 225 -21.24 8.08 14.12
CA THR A 225 -20.97 7.21 12.96
C THR A 225 -19.82 7.78 12.14
N ASP A 226 -19.85 9.09 11.84
CA ASP A 226 -18.80 9.74 11.07
C ASP A 226 -17.45 9.67 11.79
N LYS A 227 -17.43 9.87 13.11
CA LYS A 227 -16.23 9.67 13.93
C LYS A 227 -15.73 8.22 13.92
N ALA A 228 -16.63 7.24 14.00
CA ALA A 228 -16.24 5.82 13.98
C ALA A 228 -15.65 5.44 12.61
N ILE A 229 -16.17 5.99 11.51
CA ILE A 229 -15.60 5.84 10.18
C ILE A 229 -14.20 6.46 10.14
N GLY A 230 -14.02 7.66 10.66
CA GLY A 230 -12.72 8.34 10.74
C GLY A 230 -11.70 7.54 11.55
N GLU A 231 -12.08 7.01 12.71
CA GLU A 231 -11.21 6.13 13.51
C GLU A 231 -10.82 4.86 12.76
N TRP A 232 -11.77 4.22 12.05
CA TRP A 232 -11.47 3.05 11.23
C TRP A 232 -10.44 3.37 10.14
N ILE A 233 -10.54 4.52 9.47
CA ILE A 233 -9.56 4.97 8.47
C ILE A 233 -8.20 5.19 9.14
N ASN A 234 -8.15 5.89 10.27
CA ASN A 234 -6.90 6.16 10.98
C ASN A 234 -6.20 4.88 11.42
N GLU A 235 -6.94 3.90 11.97
CA GLU A 235 -6.39 2.60 12.35
C GLU A 235 -5.78 1.85 11.16
N ASN A 236 -6.38 1.94 9.97
CA ASN A 236 -5.95 1.22 8.79
C ASN A 236 -4.91 1.98 7.92
N THR A 237 -4.58 3.22 8.28
CA THR A 237 -3.62 4.06 7.55
C THR A 237 -2.46 4.56 8.41
N GLY A 238 -2.27 3.97 9.59
CA GLY A 238 -1.21 4.42 10.51
C GLY A 238 -1.33 5.89 10.90
N ASN A 239 -2.54 6.43 10.93
CA ASN A 239 -2.87 7.83 11.21
C ASN A 239 -2.30 8.85 10.19
N LEU A 240 -1.98 8.43 8.98
CA LEU A 240 -1.51 9.35 7.94
C LEU A 240 -2.63 10.22 7.35
N LEU A 241 -3.88 9.79 7.45
CA LEU A 241 -5.04 10.45 6.83
C LEU A 241 -5.98 11.11 7.85
N GLN A 242 -5.46 11.61 8.96
CA GLN A 242 -6.28 12.18 10.05
C GLN A 242 -7.18 13.34 9.58
N ASP A 243 -6.66 14.23 8.74
CA ASP A 243 -7.42 15.37 8.24
C ASP A 243 -8.57 14.89 7.34
N ALA A 244 -8.29 14.06 6.35
CA ALA A 244 -9.30 13.49 5.46
C ALA A 244 -10.33 12.62 6.21
N ALA A 245 -9.89 11.85 7.19
CA ALA A 245 -10.76 11.05 8.06
C ALA A 245 -11.71 11.92 8.88
N GLY A 246 -11.27 13.10 9.31
CA GLY A 246 -12.06 14.06 10.07
C GLY A 246 -13.10 14.82 9.23
N GLU A 247 -12.98 14.82 7.91
CA GLU A 247 -13.89 15.51 6.98
C GLU A 247 -15.07 14.63 6.54
N ILE A 248 -15.08 13.34 6.89
CA ILE A 248 -16.13 12.42 6.47
C ILE A 248 -17.46 12.82 7.13
N GLN A 249 -18.46 13.02 6.28
CA GLN A 249 -19.82 13.33 6.70
C GLN A 249 -20.79 12.47 5.87
N THR A 250 -21.45 11.54 6.55
CA THR A 250 -22.54 10.77 5.96
C THR A 250 -23.84 11.58 6.02
N LYS A 251 -24.83 11.20 5.21
CA LYS A 251 -26.15 11.80 5.21
C LYS A 251 -27.18 10.74 5.62
N PRO A 252 -28.32 11.12 6.22
CA PRO A 252 -29.36 10.15 6.59
C PRO A 252 -29.83 9.28 5.40
N GLU A 253 -29.72 9.80 4.17
CA GLU A 253 -30.08 9.11 2.93
C GLU A 253 -28.96 8.23 2.39
N THR A 254 -27.76 8.27 2.98
CA THR A 254 -26.67 7.39 2.58
C THR A 254 -27.08 5.94 2.83
N VAL A 255 -27.20 5.17 1.76
CA VAL A 255 -27.59 3.76 1.83
C VAL A 255 -26.41 2.89 2.26
N MET A 256 -25.26 3.14 1.66
CA MET A 256 -24.03 2.39 1.88
C MET A 256 -22.81 3.27 1.58
N LEU A 257 -21.79 3.12 2.41
CA LEU A 257 -20.47 3.66 2.19
C LEU A 257 -19.48 2.49 2.09
N LEU A 258 -18.64 2.49 1.07
CA LEU A 258 -17.64 1.47 0.80
C LEU A 258 -16.27 2.13 0.91
N LEU A 259 -15.41 1.60 1.76
CA LEU A 259 -14.08 2.15 2.03
C LEU A 259 -13.00 1.11 1.74
N THR A 260 -11.95 1.56 1.10
CA THR A 260 -10.70 0.81 0.97
C THR A 260 -9.52 1.70 1.36
N THR A 261 -8.58 1.13 2.08
CA THR A 261 -7.34 1.80 2.49
C THR A 261 -6.15 0.95 2.09
N LEU A 262 -5.05 1.62 1.76
CA LEU A 262 -3.74 1.00 1.61
C LEU A 262 -2.72 1.85 2.36
N TYR A 263 -2.03 1.24 3.27
CA TYR A 263 -0.90 1.84 3.97
C TYR A 263 0.37 1.10 3.57
N PHE A 264 1.36 1.83 3.10
CA PHE A 264 2.69 1.32 2.76
C PHE A 264 3.75 2.11 3.48
N LYS A 265 4.65 1.40 4.17
CA LYS A 265 5.85 1.95 4.78
C LYS A 265 6.95 0.93 4.66
N ASP A 266 8.13 1.35 4.21
CA ASP A 266 9.31 0.48 4.20
C ASP A 266 10.61 1.30 4.19
N GLN A 267 11.72 0.64 4.43
CA GLN A 267 13.05 1.21 4.38
C GLN A 267 13.70 0.90 3.02
N TRP A 268 14.49 1.84 2.52
CA TRP A 268 15.31 1.58 1.34
C TRP A 268 16.22 0.37 1.58
N ARG A 269 16.30 -0.55 0.64
CA ARG A 269 17.20 -1.72 0.73
C ARG A 269 18.64 -1.27 0.89
N ASP A 270 19.02 -0.27 0.13
CA ASP A 270 20.32 0.39 0.18
C ASP A 270 20.09 1.85 0.58
N GLU A 271 20.55 2.19 1.77
CA GLU A 271 20.23 3.48 2.40
C GLU A 271 20.91 4.66 1.68
N PHE A 272 20.23 5.80 1.67
CA PHE A 272 20.86 7.08 1.36
C PHE A 272 21.63 7.57 2.59
N TRP A 273 22.88 7.95 2.42
CA TRP A 273 23.69 8.43 3.52
C TRP A 273 23.20 9.82 3.98
N LYS A 274 23.04 9.98 5.28
CA LYS A 274 22.56 11.24 5.86
C LYS A 274 23.47 12.42 5.49
N ASP A 275 24.78 12.20 5.49
CA ASP A 275 25.77 13.24 5.16
C ASP A 275 25.78 13.62 3.67
N ALA A 276 25.23 12.78 2.79
CA ALA A 276 25.04 13.05 1.38
C ALA A 276 23.71 13.77 1.07
N THR A 277 22.82 13.92 2.06
CA THR A 277 21.58 14.68 1.90
C THR A 277 21.87 16.18 1.97
N LYS A 278 21.56 16.91 0.91
CA LYS A 278 21.90 18.34 0.76
C LYS A 278 20.71 19.13 0.24
N LYS A 279 20.66 20.42 0.63
CA LYS A 279 19.74 21.37 0.00
C LYS A 279 20.18 21.62 -1.44
N ASP A 280 19.22 21.52 -2.35
CA ASP A 280 19.40 21.88 -3.75
C ASP A 280 18.10 22.45 -4.31
N THR A 281 18.12 22.86 -5.56
CA THR A 281 17.01 23.48 -6.25
C THR A 281 16.19 22.42 -6.99
N PHE A 282 14.92 22.30 -6.63
CA PHE A 282 13.92 21.58 -7.41
C PHE A 282 13.28 22.54 -8.40
N ALA A 283 13.30 22.19 -9.69
CA ALA A 283 12.60 22.93 -10.73
C ALA A 283 11.27 22.26 -11.01
N ALA A 284 10.17 22.91 -10.70
CA ALA A 284 8.83 22.43 -10.98
C ALA A 284 8.49 22.55 -12.48
N ALA A 285 7.42 21.88 -12.92
CA ALA A 285 7.01 21.84 -14.32
C ALA A 285 6.64 23.22 -14.88
N ASP A 286 6.14 24.12 -14.05
CA ASP A 286 5.84 25.53 -14.38
C ASP A 286 7.09 26.43 -14.44
N GLY A 287 8.26 25.88 -14.13
CA GLY A 287 9.56 26.59 -14.09
C GLY A 287 9.85 27.29 -12.75
N GLU A 288 8.96 27.21 -11.76
CA GLU A 288 9.25 27.69 -10.41
C GLU A 288 10.39 26.88 -9.78
N LYS A 289 11.18 27.58 -8.97
CA LYS A 289 12.34 26.97 -8.30
C LYS A 289 12.08 26.94 -6.79
N GLN A 290 12.11 25.74 -6.24
CA GLN A 290 11.94 25.51 -4.83
C GLN A 290 13.21 24.89 -4.22
N SER A 291 13.49 25.20 -2.96
CA SER A 291 14.60 24.56 -2.24
C SER A 291 14.10 23.29 -1.56
N ALA A 292 14.67 22.15 -1.90
CA ALA A 292 14.35 20.85 -1.30
C ALA A 292 15.61 20.17 -0.76
N GLN A 293 15.42 19.20 0.14
CA GLN A 293 16.49 18.30 0.58
C GLN A 293 16.59 17.15 -0.40
N PHE A 294 17.73 17.05 -1.08
CA PHE A 294 17.99 15.96 -2.01
C PHE A 294 18.85 14.88 -1.35
N MET A 295 18.38 13.66 -1.40
CA MET A 295 19.11 12.47 -1.01
C MET A 295 19.98 12.03 -2.20
N HIS A 296 21.27 11.79 -1.96
CA HIS A 296 22.19 11.38 -2.99
C HIS A 296 22.76 10.00 -2.71
N ARG A 297 22.86 9.21 -3.78
CA ARG A 297 23.50 7.90 -3.80
C ARG A 297 24.00 7.58 -5.20
N MET A 298 25.00 6.71 -5.30
CA MET A 298 25.48 6.17 -6.54
C MET A 298 25.40 4.64 -6.51
N ASP A 299 24.88 4.06 -7.57
CA ASP A 299 24.83 2.63 -7.79
C ASP A 299 25.65 2.29 -9.05
N ASP A 300 26.72 1.52 -8.89
CA ASP A 300 27.64 1.17 -9.99
C ASP A 300 26.97 0.30 -11.07
N ARG A 301 25.95 -0.47 -10.71
CA ARG A 301 25.23 -1.40 -11.58
C ARG A 301 23.75 -1.46 -11.20
N ALA A 302 23.02 -0.42 -11.52
CA ALA A 302 21.57 -0.43 -11.39
C ALA A 302 20.92 -0.81 -12.74
N ALA A 303 19.93 -1.69 -12.68
CA ALA A 303 19.12 -2.02 -13.84
C ALA A 303 18.24 -0.82 -14.23
N TYR A 304 18.07 -0.60 -15.52
CA TYR A 304 17.16 0.41 -16.04
C TYR A 304 16.43 -0.10 -17.27
N TYR A 305 15.24 0.45 -17.50
CA TYR A 305 14.49 0.24 -18.71
C TYR A 305 14.55 1.50 -19.59
N ARG A 306 14.76 1.31 -20.88
CA ARG A 306 14.77 2.39 -21.87
C ARG A 306 13.54 2.27 -22.77
N GLY A 307 12.58 3.17 -22.60
CA GLY A 307 11.48 3.36 -23.53
C GLY A 307 11.85 4.24 -24.72
N GLU A 308 10.89 4.57 -25.59
CA GLU A 308 11.13 5.37 -26.78
C GLU A 308 11.58 6.80 -26.41
N ASN A 309 10.90 7.43 -25.44
CA ASN A 309 11.12 8.83 -25.05
C ASN A 309 11.25 8.99 -23.53
N TYR A 310 11.64 7.94 -22.80
CA TYR A 310 11.78 7.96 -21.34
C TYR A 310 12.72 6.88 -20.84
N THR A 311 13.18 7.04 -19.65
CA THR A 311 13.94 6.02 -18.91
C THR A 311 13.24 5.72 -17.59
N VAL A 312 13.23 4.43 -17.19
CA VAL A 312 12.76 4.00 -15.86
C VAL A 312 13.91 3.37 -15.12
N ALA A 313 14.09 3.80 -13.89
CA ALA A 313 14.97 3.15 -12.93
C ALA A 313 14.24 2.92 -11.60
N GLU A 314 14.71 1.96 -10.80
CA GLU A 314 14.03 1.64 -9.54
C GLU A 314 14.96 1.61 -8.35
N LEU A 315 14.40 1.95 -7.19
CA LEU A 315 15.00 1.78 -5.88
C LEU A 315 14.20 0.74 -5.11
N GLY A 316 14.89 -0.33 -4.69
CA GLY A 316 14.27 -1.40 -3.92
C GLY A 316 14.08 -1.04 -2.46
N PHE A 317 13.02 -1.57 -1.86
CA PHE A 317 12.80 -1.57 -0.42
C PHE A 317 13.24 -2.90 0.20
N ARG A 318 13.45 -2.91 1.52
CA ARG A 318 13.86 -4.12 2.27
C ARG A 318 12.79 -5.19 2.27
N GLY A 319 11.52 -4.83 2.25
CA GLY A 319 10.38 -5.74 2.16
C GLY A 319 10.15 -6.36 0.78
N GLY A 320 10.99 -6.03 -0.22
CA GLY A 320 10.94 -6.61 -1.56
C GLY A 320 10.10 -5.84 -2.58
N GLN A 321 9.47 -4.75 -2.18
CA GLN A 321 8.82 -3.81 -3.09
C GLN A 321 9.85 -2.85 -3.69
N SER A 322 9.44 -2.04 -4.66
CA SER A 322 10.30 -1.03 -5.26
C SER A 322 9.54 0.25 -5.58
N MET A 323 10.27 1.36 -5.58
CA MET A 323 9.82 2.63 -6.13
C MET A 323 10.45 2.84 -7.50
N ARG A 324 9.63 3.06 -8.51
CA ARG A 324 10.07 3.28 -9.89
C ARG A 324 9.97 4.75 -10.25
N PHE A 325 11.01 5.25 -10.86
CA PHE A 325 11.11 6.62 -11.32
C PHE A 325 11.10 6.62 -12.84
N LEU A 326 10.07 7.24 -13.41
CA LEU A 326 10.01 7.49 -14.84
C LEU A 326 10.55 8.90 -15.11
N LEU A 327 11.61 8.98 -15.92
CA LEU A 327 12.23 10.22 -16.33
C LEU A 327 11.98 10.45 -17.82
N PRO A 328 11.19 11.48 -18.21
CA PRO A 328 11.00 11.86 -19.61
C PRO A 328 12.32 12.33 -20.23
N ASP A 329 12.49 12.08 -21.52
CA ASP A 329 13.59 12.65 -22.29
C ASP A 329 13.38 14.15 -22.55
N GLU A 330 14.45 14.86 -22.86
CA GLU A 330 14.38 16.27 -23.22
C GLU A 330 13.41 16.49 -24.40
N GLY A 331 12.42 17.34 -24.18
CA GLY A 331 11.36 17.65 -25.15
C GLY A 331 10.13 16.72 -25.09
N THR A 332 10.14 15.72 -24.21
CA THR A 332 8.95 14.88 -23.93
C THR A 332 8.25 15.41 -22.71
N THR A 333 6.92 15.57 -22.78
CA THR A 333 6.12 16.00 -21.64
C THR A 333 5.62 14.80 -20.85
N LEU A 334 5.49 14.95 -19.53
CA LEU A 334 4.91 13.92 -18.66
C LEU A 334 3.47 13.59 -19.09
N GLU A 335 2.69 14.60 -19.48
CA GLU A 335 1.32 14.45 -20.00
C GLU A 335 1.26 13.46 -21.17
N SER A 336 2.18 13.59 -22.14
CA SER A 336 2.22 12.70 -23.31
C SER A 336 2.54 11.24 -22.94
N LEU A 337 3.30 11.02 -21.87
CA LEU A 337 3.62 9.69 -21.37
C LEU A 337 2.46 9.10 -20.56
N LEU A 338 1.82 9.88 -19.69
CA LEU A 338 0.67 9.43 -18.90
C LEU A 338 -0.56 9.14 -19.77
N ALA A 339 -0.74 9.86 -20.88
CA ALA A 339 -1.80 9.56 -21.85
C ALA A 339 -1.60 8.21 -22.59
N ASN A 340 -0.43 7.61 -22.49
CA ASN A 340 -0.13 6.31 -23.09
C ASN A 340 -0.26 5.19 -22.05
N GLY A 341 -1.38 4.47 -22.07
CA GLY A 341 -1.65 3.37 -21.14
C GLY A 341 -0.59 2.26 -21.17
N GLU A 342 0.12 2.04 -22.30
CA GLU A 342 1.23 1.08 -22.35
C GLU A 342 2.43 1.54 -21.51
N VAL A 343 2.71 2.84 -21.46
CA VAL A 343 3.77 3.40 -20.60
C VAL A 343 3.41 3.21 -19.14
N VAL A 344 2.17 3.58 -18.75
CA VAL A 344 1.68 3.44 -17.38
C VAL A 344 1.65 1.97 -16.97
N GLY A 345 1.11 1.09 -17.80
CA GLY A 345 1.07 -0.35 -17.53
C GLY A 345 2.47 -0.96 -17.48
N GLY A 346 3.37 -0.50 -18.33
CA GLY A 346 4.77 -0.89 -18.30
C GLY A 346 5.44 -0.57 -16.96
N LEU A 347 5.19 0.61 -16.38
CA LEU A 347 5.72 0.96 -15.06
C LEU A 347 5.34 -0.06 -13.97
N MET A 348 4.15 -0.65 -14.07
CA MET A 348 3.64 -1.63 -13.11
C MET A 348 4.10 -3.06 -13.40
N ALA A 349 4.34 -3.39 -14.68
CA ALA A 349 4.54 -4.76 -15.15
C ALA A 349 5.97 -5.05 -15.61
N TYR A 350 6.91 -4.10 -15.56
CA TYR A 350 8.29 -4.40 -15.93
C TYR A 350 8.84 -5.53 -15.07
N ASP A 351 9.21 -6.59 -15.75
CA ASP A 351 10.00 -7.65 -15.17
C ASP A 351 11.45 -7.15 -15.05
N MET A 352 11.78 -6.59 -13.90
CA MET A 352 13.14 -6.12 -13.58
C MET A 352 14.11 -7.30 -13.37
N ASP A 353 13.59 -8.53 -13.26
CA ASP A 353 14.39 -9.76 -13.26
C ASP A 353 14.78 -10.19 -14.69
N ALA A 354 14.16 -9.63 -15.73
CA ALA A 354 14.60 -9.80 -17.10
C ALA A 354 16.04 -9.26 -17.26
N ALA A 355 16.77 -9.76 -18.26
CA ALA A 355 18.13 -9.30 -18.55
C ALA A 355 18.12 -7.84 -19.07
N LEU A 356 17.81 -6.90 -18.18
CA LEU A 356 17.84 -5.47 -18.46
C LEU A 356 19.28 -4.96 -18.55
N PRO A 357 19.53 -3.93 -19.35
CA PRO A 357 20.80 -3.23 -19.32
C PRO A 357 21.05 -2.65 -17.92
N SER A 358 22.32 -2.61 -17.53
CA SER A 358 22.75 -1.97 -16.29
C SER A 358 23.71 -0.83 -16.56
N ALA A 359 23.66 0.20 -15.74
CA ALA A 359 24.55 1.35 -15.81
C ALA A 359 24.92 1.84 -14.40
N GLU A 360 25.92 2.71 -14.34
CA GLU A 360 26.13 3.56 -13.17
C GLU A 360 25.01 4.60 -13.13
N ILE A 361 24.24 4.61 -12.03
CA ILE A 361 23.15 5.56 -11.81
C ILE A 361 23.48 6.46 -10.62
N HIS A 362 23.47 7.76 -10.86
CA HIS A 362 23.59 8.78 -9.83
C HIS A 362 22.20 9.25 -9.42
N TRP A 363 21.78 8.81 -8.25
CA TRP A 363 20.51 9.20 -7.68
C TRP A 363 20.59 10.57 -7.03
N SER A 364 19.65 11.43 -7.36
CA SER A 364 19.40 12.71 -6.70
C SER A 364 17.90 12.86 -6.51
N VAL A 365 17.39 12.36 -5.39
CA VAL A 365 15.95 12.26 -5.13
C VAL A 365 15.57 13.29 -4.08
N PRO A 366 14.68 14.24 -4.39
CA PRO A 366 14.18 15.17 -3.39
C PRO A 366 13.37 14.43 -2.34
N LYS A 367 13.43 14.87 -1.10
CA LYS A 367 12.40 14.49 -0.11
C LYS A 367 11.14 15.25 -0.47
N PHE A 368 10.04 14.54 -0.61
CA PHE A 368 8.75 15.11 -1.00
C PHE A 368 7.63 14.51 -0.17
N ASP A 369 6.57 15.23 -0.07
CA ASP A 369 5.28 14.82 0.47
C ASP A 369 4.23 15.18 -0.58
N VAL A 370 3.32 14.24 -0.86
CA VAL A 370 2.26 14.43 -1.85
C VAL A 370 0.96 13.89 -1.28
N ASP A 371 -0.02 14.75 -1.22
CA ASP A 371 -1.40 14.40 -0.96
C ASP A 371 -2.29 14.81 -2.14
N SER A 372 -3.34 14.08 -2.37
CA SER A 372 -4.33 14.42 -3.39
C SER A 372 -5.70 13.88 -3.02
N ASN A 373 -6.73 14.60 -3.44
CA ASN A 373 -8.12 14.18 -3.34
C ASN A 373 -8.71 14.18 -4.75
N LEU A 374 -9.05 12.99 -5.24
CA LEU A 374 -9.62 12.80 -6.58
C LEU A 374 -11.09 12.44 -6.45
N GLU A 375 -11.96 13.27 -7.01
CA GLU A 375 -13.37 12.96 -7.19
C GLU A 375 -13.57 12.27 -8.55
N LEU A 376 -14.13 11.05 -8.54
CA LEU A 376 -14.30 10.21 -9.73
C LEU A 376 -15.77 10.10 -10.15
N THR A 377 -16.59 11.11 -9.86
CA THR A 377 -18.06 11.08 -10.04
C THR A 377 -18.58 11.79 -11.28
N ASP A 378 -17.71 12.34 -12.13
CA ASP A 378 -18.10 13.05 -13.38
C ASP A 378 -18.17 12.14 -14.61
#